data_5ca9b07263bac2776b550a8ab37533e5
#
_entry.id   5ca9b07263bac2776b550a8ab37533e5
#
_cell.length_a   1.000
_cell.length_b   1.000
_cell.length_c   1.000
_cell.angle_alpha   90.00
_cell.angle_beta   90.00
_cell.angle_gamma   90.00
#
_symmetry.space_group_name_H-M   'P 1'
#
loop_
_entity.id
_entity.type
_entity.pdbx_description
1 polymer ?
#
loop_
_entity_poly.entity_id
_entity_poly.type
_entity_poly.pdbx_seq_one_letter_code
_entity_poly.pdbx_strand_id
1 'polypeptide(L)'
;MFRISLRSAALSAAAAALAAVSLQAGVPATPADHPPPLAIGAPAPDFSLPGIDGKTYTLASFKDAKALVVIFTAVHCPTAEVYEGRIKSLVADYTAKGVAFAVIQPNNAKAVRLDEMGYTDLGDSIEDMKTRAEHRAFNFPFLYDGETQEVSAKYGPVATPHVFVFDQARTLRYHGRIDSSPREVYAKVADTRLALDAVLAGGKVPVEKTPTVGCSIKWLEKTASTSSEQDQIKKEPVMLTTVDAAGLEALVKNADSGKTRLINFWATWCAPCTAEFPDLQATWRMYRKRPFELVTVAINFPDEESGVRKFLEAQHATTTNLLFGTTDPYELMKVVDPDWNGSVPYSMVLAPGGKVLFKGNGTLDVLKTRRLILASFPDDDYVGQNAYWNSK
;
A
#
# COMPACT_ATOMS: atom_id res chain seq x y z
N MET A 1 -71.53 62.14 27.76
CA MET A 1 -71.07 62.35 29.16
C MET A 1 -70.74 61.00 29.75
N PHE A 2 -69.49 60.67 29.84
CA PHE A 2 -68.96 59.75 30.88
C PHE A 2 -67.43 59.78 30.79
N ARG A 3 -66.80 60.28 31.79
CA ARG A 3 -65.34 60.29 31.98
C ARG A 3 -64.93 58.94 32.50
N ILE A 4 -63.91 58.31 31.90
CA ILE A 4 -63.19 57.16 32.47
C ILE A 4 -61.73 57.55 32.59
N SER A 5 -61.26 57.41 33.84
CA SER A 5 -59.90 57.74 34.32
C SER A 5 -58.83 56.75 33.88
N LEU A 6 -57.68 57.27 33.41
CA LEU A 6 -56.47 56.49 33.22
C LEU A 6 -55.83 56.16 34.52
N ARG A 7 -55.63 54.88 34.82
CA ARG A 7 -54.71 54.41 35.82
C ARG A 7 -53.43 53.86 35.14
N SER A 8 -52.30 54.50 35.41
CA SER A 8 -50.98 54.12 34.98
C SER A 8 -50.57 52.84 35.71
N ALA A 9 -50.24 51.81 34.98
CA ALA A 9 -49.56 50.63 35.50
C ALA A 9 -48.10 50.62 34.98
N ALA A 10 -47.17 50.77 35.89
CA ALA A 10 -45.74 50.67 35.65
C ALA A 10 -45.40 49.20 35.44
N LEU A 11 -44.94 48.84 34.23
CA LEU A 11 -44.31 47.54 33.98
C LEU A 11 -42.79 47.64 34.20
N SER A 12 -42.32 46.94 35.18
CA SER A 12 -40.89 46.70 35.44
C SER A 12 -40.36 45.73 34.41
N ALA A 13 -39.48 46.19 33.50
CA ALA A 13 -38.73 45.33 32.61
C ALA A 13 -37.59 44.67 33.33
N ALA A 14 -37.70 43.37 33.60
CA ALA A 14 -36.58 42.53 34.04
C ALA A 14 -35.83 42.08 32.76
N ALA A 15 -34.62 42.63 32.55
CA ALA A 15 -33.71 42.19 31.52
C ALA A 15 -33.08 40.87 31.94
N ALA A 16 -33.53 39.76 31.37
CA ALA A 16 -32.86 38.47 31.45
C ALA A 16 -31.67 38.45 30.46
N ALA A 17 -30.46 38.57 30.98
CA ALA A 17 -29.24 38.33 30.18
C ALA A 17 -29.13 36.84 29.89
N LEU A 18 -29.46 36.42 28.68
CA LEU A 18 -29.07 35.10 28.17
C LEU A 18 -27.60 35.13 27.84
N ALA A 19 -26.80 34.53 28.72
CA ALA A 19 -25.43 34.17 28.42
C ALA A 19 -25.42 33.00 27.38
N ALA A 20 -25.18 33.33 26.13
CA ALA A 20 -24.94 32.34 25.07
C ALA A 20 -23.57 31.68 25.36
N VAL A 21 -23.59 30.55 26.07
CA VAL A 21 -22.42 29.65 26.12
C VAL A 21 -22.31 29.01 24.73
N SER A 22 -21.47 29.61 23.90
CA SER A 22 -21.01 28.94 22.68
C SER A 22 -20.19 27.72 23.08
N LEU A 23 -20.83 26.53 23.06
CA LEU A 23 -20.10 25.27 22.97
C LEU A 23 -19.38 25.28 21.63
N GLN A 24 -18.15 25.73 21.61
CA GLN A 24 -17.20 25.32 20.57
C GLN A 24 -17.00 23.82 20.78
N ALA A 25 -17.71 23.01 19.97
CA ALA A 25 -17.35 21.64 19.78
C ALA A 25 -15.90 21.64 19.26
N GLY A 26 -14.95 21.40 20.16
CA GLY A 26 -13.57 21.22 19.81
C GLY A 26 -13.55 20.08 18.77
N VAL A 27 -13.16 20.40 17.54
CA VAL A 27 -12.70 19.39 16.60
C VAL A 27 -11.67 18.58 17.38
N PRO A 28 -11.84 17.25 17.56
CA PRO A 28 -10.81 16.47 18.22
C PRO A 28 -9.50 16.75 17.49
N ALA A 29 -8.53 17.28 18.21
CA ALA A 29 -7.19 17.43 17.69
C ALA A 29 -6.78 16.05 17.17
N THR A 30 -6.59 15.92 15.87
CA THR A 30 -5.90 14.79 15.31
C THR A 30 -4.62 14.62 16.10
N PRO A 31 -4.25 13.42 16.55
CA PRO A 31 -3.00 13.22 17.24
C PRO A 31 -1.87 13.64 16.29
N ALA A 32 -1.37 14.83 16.47
CA ALA A 32 -0.21 15.36 15.75
C ALA A 32 1.04 14.94 16.54
N ASP A 33 1.26 13.65 16.67
CA ASP A 33 2.44 13.10 17.33
C ASP A 33 3.57 12.78 16.35
N HIS A 34 3.45 13.23 15.09
CA HIS A 34 4.54 13.06 14.14
C HIS A 34 5.39 14.33 14.07
N PRO A 35 6.74 14.18 14.07
CA PRO A 35 7.63 15.32 13.99
C PRO A 35 7.30 16.19 12.77
N PRO A 36 7.24 17.51 12.91
CA PRO A 36 7.06 18.40 11.77
C PRO A 36 8.27 18.29 10.83
N PRO A 37 8.09 18.60 9.54
CA PRO A 37 9.21 18.65 8.60
C PRO A 37 10.32 19.60 9.08
N LEU A 38 11.57 19.17 8.84
CA LEU A 38 12.75 19.96 9.12
C LEU A 38 12.59 21.38 8.59
N ALA A 39 12.94 22.39 9.39
CA ALA A 39 12.77 23.78 9.01
C ALA A 39 13.76 24.20 7.90
N ILE A 40 13.33 25.03 6.96
CA ILE A 40 14.22 25.64 5.95
C ILE A 40 15.35 26.39 6.67
N GLY A 41 16.58 26.21 6.19
CA GLY A 41 17.78 26.74 6.80
C GLY A 41 18.40 25.86 7.88
N ALA A 42 17.72 24.80 8.33
CA ALA A 42 18.29 23.86 9.28
C ALA A 42 19.38 22.98 8.64
N PRO A 43 20.39 22.55 9.41
CA PRO A 43 21.37 21.59 8.92
C PRO A 43 20.75 20.20 8.74
N ALA A 44 21.27 19.43 7.78
CA ALA A 44 20.89 18.05 7.58
C ALA A 44 21.20 17.21 8.84
N PRO A 45 20.22 16.55 9.45
CA PRO A 45 20.47 15.62 10.55
C PRO A 45 21.36 14.47 10.09
N ASP A 46 22.32 14.09 10.95
CA ASP A 46 23.18 12.94 10.67
C ASP A 46 22.40 11.64 10.76
N PHE A 47 22.82 10.66 9.96
CA PHE A 47 22.22 9.34 9.89
C PHE A 47 23.27 8.25 9.63
N SER A 48 22.93 7.02 9.99
CA SER A 48 23.67 5.81 9.66
C SER A 48 22.65 4.72 9.36
N LEU A 49 22.44 4.43 8.06
CA LEU A 49 21.39 3.52 7.61
C LEU A 49 21.95 2.40 6.73
N PRO A 50 21.42 1.17 6.84
CA PRO A 50 21.74 0.09 5.92
C PRO A 50 21.12 0.37 4.55
N GLY A 51 21.91 0.18 3.49
CA GLY A 51 21.46 0.12 2.11
C GLY A 51 21.10 -1.30 1.70
N ILE A 52 20.24 -1.43 0.71
CA ILE A 52 19.87 -2.73 0.12
C ILE A 52 21.05 -3.45 -0.54
N ASP A 53 22.12 -2.72 -0.85
CA ASP A 53 23.39 -3.23 -1.41
C ASP A 53 24.35 -3.79 -0.35
N GLY A 54 23.91 -3.85 0.91
CA GLY A 54 24.69 -4.36 2.05
C GLY A 54 25.69 -3.37 2.63
N LYS A 55 25.75 -2.12 2.13
CA LYS A 55 26.61 -1.07 2.68
C LYS A 55 25.85 -0.26 3.73
N THR A 56 26.60 0.37 4.63
CA THR A 56 26.06 1.41 5.53
C THR A 56 26.35 2.78 4.95
N TYR A 57 25.33 3.61 4.89
CA TYR A 57 25.40 4.98 4.42
C TYR A 57 25.22 5.97 5.57
N THR A 58 26.08 6.97 5.61
CA THR A 58 26.01 8.07 6.59
C THR A 58 25.91 9.39 5.84
N LEU A 59 25.61 10.48 6.53
CA LEU A 59 25.65 11.82 5.91
C LEU A 59 27.06 12.11 5.33
N ALA A 60 28.12 11.64 5.99
CA ALA A 60 29.50 11.78 5.53
C ALA A 60 29.78 11.01 4.22
N SER A 61 29.03 9.97 3.89
CA SER A 61 29.13 9.27 2.60
C SER A 61 28.87 10.18 1.41
N PHE A 62 28.21 11.31 1.62
CA PHE A 62 27.82 12.27 0.59
C PHE A 62 28.56 13.60 0.69
N LYS A 63 29.63 13.70 1.50
CA LYS A 63 30.33 14.95 1.87
C LYS A 63 30.82 15.79 0.67
N ASP A 64 31.24 15.12 -0.40
CA ASP A 64 31.85 15.78 -1.56
C ASP A 64 30.83 16.30 -2.59
N ALA A 65 29.54 16.03 -2.37
CA ALA A 65 28.48 16.46 -3.27
C ALA A 65 28.18 17.97 -3.11
N LYS A 66 27.96 18.67 -4.24
CA LYS A 66 27.55 20.08 -4.30
C LYS A 66 26.14 20.32 -3.75
N ALA A 67 25.29 19.30 -3.81
CA ALA A 67 23.98 19.28 -3.20
C ALA A 67 23.64 17.83 -2.79
N LEU A 68 22.79 17.67 -1.75
CA LEU A 68 22.26 16.38 -1.33
C LEU A 68 20.75 16.40 -1.41
N VAL A 69 20.18 15.38 -2.03
CA VAL A 69 18.73 15.14 -2.04
C VAL A 69 18.43 13.93 -1.17
N VAL A 70 17.62 14.13 -0.14
CA VAL A 70 17.06 13.04 0.67
C VAL A 70 15.60 12.86 0.25
N ILE A 71 15.21 11.66 -0.17
CA ILE A 71 13.85 11.35 -0.61
C ILE A 71 13.30 10.23 0.28
N PHE A 72 12.26 10.53 1.03
CA PHE A 72 11.51 9.49 1.73
C PHE A 72 10.47 8.90 0.77
N THR A 73 10.55 7.59 0.53
CA THR A 73 9.66 6.86 -0.37
C THR A 73 9.29 5.51 0.22
N ALA A 74 8.31 4.79 -0.36
CA ALA A 74 7.84 3.52 0.15
C ALA A 74 7.55 2.55 -0.99
N VAL A 75 7.75 1.26 -0.75
CA VAL A 75 7.50 0.21 -1.74
C VAL A 75 6.00 -0.06 -1.87
N HIS A 76 5.25 -0.12 -0.74
CA HIS A 76 3.81 -0.41 -0.77
C HIS A 76 2.95 0.78 -1.25
N CYS A 77 3.50 2.00 -1.25
CA CYS A 77 2.72 3.22 -1.51
C CYS A 77 2.46 3.43 -3.00
N PRO A 78 1.22 3.35 -3.48
CA PRO A 78 0.92 3.51 -4.90
C PRO A 78 1.30 4.88 -5.45
N THR A 79 1.24 5.94 -4.64
CA THR A 79 1.74 7.26 -5.04
C THR A 79 3.26 7.26 -5.22
N ALA A 80 4.01 6.60 -4.34
CA ALA A 80 5.45 6.51 -4.47
C ALA A 80 5.86 5.69 -5.70
N GLU A 81 5.15 4.60 -6.00
CA GLU A 81 5.39 3.76 -7.16
C GLU A 81 5.32 4.54 -8.48
N VAL A 82 4.33 5.40 -8.67
CA VAL A 82 4.22 6.21 -9.91
C VAL A 82 5.32 7.27 -10.03
N TYR A 83 6.03 7.56 -8.93
CA TYR A 83 7.19 8.47 -8.95
C TYR A 83 8.54 7.78 -9.16
N GLU A 84 8.63 6.45 -9.10
CA GLU A 84 9.90 5.72 -9.23
C GLU A 84 10.69 6.08 -10.49
N GLY A 85 10.02 6.13 -11.64
CA GLY A 85 10.64 6.54 -12.91
C GLY A 85 11.18 7.97 -12.88
N ARG A 86 10.44 8.89 -12.23
CA ARG A 86 10.87 10.30 -12.10
C ARG A 86 12.03 10.48 -11.12
N ILE A 87 12.07 9.70 -10.05
CA ILE A 87 13.23 9.64 -9.14
C ILE A 87 14.47 9.15 -9.89
N LYS A 88 14.34 8.06 -10.66
CA LYS A 88 15.44 7.55 -11.51
C LYS A 88 15.96 8.60 -12.49
N SER A 89 15.05 9.34 -13.13
CA SER A 89 15.40 10.42 -14.05
C SER A 89 16.10 11.58 -13.34
N LEU A 90 15.64 11.97 -12.14
CA LEU A 90 16.34 12.97 -11.33
C LEU A 90 17.77 12.55 -11.02
N VAL A 91 17.99 11.31 -10.60
CA VAL A 91 19.32 10.77 -10.31
C VAL A 91 20.20 10.80 -11.56
N ALA A 92 19.70 10.31 -12.70
CA ALA A 92 20.44 10.30 -13.95
C ALA A 92 20.86 11.69 -14.41
N ASP A 93 19.97 12.69 -14.32
CA ASP A 93 20.17 14.04 -14.82
C ASP A 93 21.09 14.90 -13.94
N TYR A 94 21.16 14.60 -12.62
CA TYR A 94 21.83 15.48 -11.67
C TYR A 94 23.09 14.89 -11.04
N THR A 95 23.33 13.58 -11.10
CA THR A 95 24.56 12.99 -10.53
C THR A 95 25.80 13.55 -11.19
N ALA A 96 25.84 13.68 -12.52
CA ALA A 96 26.96 14.29 -13.26
C ALA A 96 27.17 15.77 -12.96
N LYS A 97 26.15 16.46 -12.41
CA LYS A 97 26.24 17.85 -11.96
C LYS A 97 26.77 17.99 -10.51
N GLY A 98 27.07 16.86 -9.86
CA GLY A 98 27.59 16.81 -8.50
C GLY A 98 26.51 16.73 -7.42
N VAL A 99 25.30 16.32 -7.74
CA VAL A 99 24.23 16.04 -6.75
C VAL A 99 24.29 14.60 -6.30
N ALA A 100 24.24 14.39 -4.99
CA ALA A 100 24.07 13.06 -4.40
C ALA A 100 22.62 12.83 -3.98
N PHE A 101 22.23 11.56 -3.94
CA PHE A 101 20.89 11.12 -3.55
C PHE A 101 20.95 10.08 -2.46
N ALA A 102 20.13 10.25 -1.42
CA ALA A 102 19.83 9.25 -0.40
C ALA A 102 18.32 9.01 -0.42
N VAL A 103 17.89 7.86 -0.95
CA VAL A 103 16.48 7.49 -0.99
C VAL A 103 16.20 6.58 0.19
N ILE A 104 15.26 6.95 1.06
CA ILE A 104 15.04 6.31 2.36
C ILE A 104 13.63 5.75 2.43
N GLN A 105 13.52 4.48 2.81
CA GLN A 105 12.27 3.83 3.21
C GLN A 105 12.03 4.06 4.69
N PRO A 106 11.02 4.90 5.05
CA PRO A 106 10.77 5.27 6.44
C PRO A 106 9.85 4.33 7.18
N ASN A 107 9.09 3.48 6.48
CA ASN A 107 7.98 2.74 7.07
C ASN A 107 8.45 1.51 7.85
N ASN A 108 7.85 1.28 9.01
CA ASN A 108 7.95 -0.01 9.67
C ASN A 108 7.05 -1.02 8.95
N ALA A 109 7.63 -2.12 8.47
CA ALA A 109 6.90 -3.12 7.69
C ALA A 109 5.73 -3.75 8.46
N LYS A 110 5.83 -3.87 9.80
CA LYS A 110 4.79 -4.42 10.67
C LYS A 110 3.64 -3.42 10.90
N ALA A 111 3.83 -2.14 10.59
CA ALA A 111 2.82 -1.10 10.68
C ALA A 111 2.02 -0.92 9.38
N VAL A 112 2.37 -1.64 8.33
CA VAL A 112 1.61 -1.68 7.06
C VAL A 112 0.52 -2.74 7.17
N ARG A 113 -0.73 -2.33 6.99
CA ARG A 113 -1.86 -3.27 6.95
C ARG A 113 -1.93 -3.96 5.59
N LEU A 114 -2.38 -5.22 5.57
CA LEU A 114 -2.49 -5.96 4.31
C LEU A 114 -3.45 -5.28 3.31
N ASP A 115 -4.55 -4.70 3.77
CA ASP A 115 -5.51 -4.03 2.90
C ASP A 115 -5.01 -2.67 2.34
N GLU A 116 -3.97 -2.07 2.94
CA GLU A 116 -3.27 -0.90 2.39
C GLU A 116 -2.37 -1.29 1.22
N MET A 117 -2.03 -2.58 1.10
CA MET A 117 -1.24 -3.14 0.00
C MET A 117 -2.09 -3.52 -1.23
N GLY A 118 -3.35 -3.09 -1.30
CA GLY A 118 -4.27 -3.42 -2.38
C GLY A 118 -3.88 -2.90 -3.77
N TYR A 119 -2.83 -2.10 -3.87
CA TYR A 119 -2.32 -1.50 -5.11
C TYR A 119 -0.89 -1.91 -5.43
N THR A 120 -0.30 -2.81 -4.67
CA THR A 120 1.10 -3.24 -4.82
C THR A 120 1.24 -4.76 -4.69
N ASP A 121 2.35 -5.29 -5.19
CA ASP A 121 2.75 -6.70 -5.05
C ASP A 121 3.61 -6.96 -3.81
N LEU A 122 4.24 -5.92 -3.25
CA LEU A 122 5.26 -5.98 -2.21
C LEU A 122 4.90 -5.08 -1.02
N GLY A 123 5.44 -5.42 0.16
CA GLY A 123 5.40 -4.59 1.35
C GLY A 123 6.59 -3.63 1.46
N ASP A 124 6.96 -3.30 2.72
CA ASP A 124 8.02 -2.34 3.04
C ASP A 124 9.19 -2.98 3.82
N SER A 125 9.36 -4.29 3.77
CA SER A 125 10.55 -4.93 4.34
C SER A 125 11.80 -4.64 3.52
N ILE A 126 12.98 -4.89 4.08
CA ILE A 126 14.23 -4.72 3.35
C ILE A 126 14.34 -5.70 2.18
N GLU A 127 13.73 -6.88 2.29
CA GLU A 127 13.63 -7.89 1.25
C GLU A 127 12.72 -7.41 0.11
N ASP A 128 11.59 -6.80 0.44
CA ASP A 128 10.68 -6.17 -0.54
C ASP A 128 11.37 -5.03 -1.27
N MET A 129 12.15 -4.20 -0.55
CA MET A 129 12.97 -3.13 -1.14
C MET A 129 13.97 -3.67 -2.16
N LYS A 130 14.69 -4.75 -1.84
CA LYS A 130 15.65 -5.41 -2.77
C LYS A 130 14.93 -5.90 -4.02
N THR A 131 13.83 -6.63 -3.83
CA THR A 131 13.01 -7.17 -4.92
C THR A 131 12.47 -6.07 -5.83
N ARG A 132 11.97 -4.96 -5.26
CA ARG A 132 11.50 -3.81 -6.02
C ARG A 132 12.64 -3.12 -6.77
N ALA A 133 13.76 -2.87 -6.12
CA ALA A 133 14.91 -2.20 -6.71
C ALA A 133 15.49 -2.98 -7.88
N GLU A 134 15.59 -4.30 -7.77
CA GLU A 134 16.00 -5.18 -8.86
C GLU A 134 15.01 -5.12 -10.02
N HIS A 135 13.72 -5.34 -9.74
CA HIS A 135 12.67 -5.37 -10.74
C HIS A 135 12.53 -4.05 -11.51
N ARG A 136 12.70 -2.90 -10.84
CA ARG A 136 12.59 -1.56 -11.43
C ARG A 136 13.94 -0.95 -11.81
N ALA A 137 15.04 -1.71 -11.64
CA ALA A 137 16.40 -1.28 -11.93
C ALA A 137 16.71 0.11 -11.32
N PHE A 138 16.62 0.23 -9.99
CA PHE A 138 16.91 1.48 -9.29
C PHE A 138 18.38 1.87 -9.46
N ASN A 139 18.65 3.14 -9.73
CA ASN A 139 19.97 3.71 -9.98
C ASN A 139 20.46 4.61 -8.84
N PHE A 140 19.98 4.38 -7.61
CA PHE A 140 20.27 5.20 -6.44
C PHE A 140 20.46 4.33 -5.18
N PRO A 141 21.19 4.81 -4.17
CA PRO A 141 21.23 4.18 -2.86
C PRO A 141 19.83 4.16 -2.24
N PHE A 142 19.30 2.95 -1.93
CA PHE A 142 18.01 2.79 -1.28
C PHE A 142 18.24 2.28 0.14
N LEU A 143 17.90 3.12 1.13
CA LEU A 143 18.27 2.98 2.53
C LEU A 143 17.04 2.63 3.37
N TYR A 144 17.22 1.82 4.41
CA TYR A 144 16.13 1.38 5.27
C TYR A 144 16.23 2.00 6.67
N ASP A 145 15.21 2.75 7.07
CA ASP A 145 15.04 3.34 8.40
C ASP A 145 13.84 2.76 9.17
N GLY A 146 13.10 1.85 8.55
CA GLY A 146 11.82 1.35 9.07
C GLY A 146 11.90 0.57 10.37
N GLU A 147 13.08 0.09 10.79
CA GLU A 147 13.22 -0.65 12.04
C GLU A 147 13.12 0.26 13.26
N THR A 148 13.84 1.38 13.30
CA THR A 148 13.87 2.32 14.41
C THR A 148 13.19 3.65 14.11
N GLN A 149 13.17 4.08 12.86
CA GLN A 149 12.62 5.34 12.35
C GLN A 149 13.26 6.61 12.97
N GLU A 150 14.46 6.47 13.56
CA GLU A 150 15.16 7.58 14.19
C GLU A 150 15.55 8.68 13.20
N VAL A 151 15.90 8.30 11.97
CA VAL A 151 16.23 9.27 10.91
C VAL A 151 14.97 9.94 10.42
N SER A 152 13.92 9.18 10.16
CA SER A 152 12.61 9.72 9.76
C SER A 152 12.06 10.69 10.80
N ALA A 153 12.22 10.40 12.10
CA ALA A 153 11.82 11.30 13.18
C ALA A 153 12.57 12.63 13.16
N LYS A 154 13.87 12.63 12.79
CA LYS A 154 14.68 13.86 12.72
C LYS A 154 14.36 14.73 11.49
N TYR A 155 14.02 14.12 10.36
CA TYR A 155 13.66 14.82 9.12
C TYR A 155 12.19 15.24 9.06
N GLY A 156 11.30 14.51 9.71
CA GLY A 156 9.86 14.75 9.75
C GLY A 156 9.16 14.60 8.39
N PRO A 157 9.35 13.50 7.62
CA PRO A 157 8.56 13.29 6.42
C PRO A 157 7.09 13.08 6.79
N VAL A 158 6.17 13.72 6.05
CA VAL A 158 4.73 13.62 6.33
C VAL A 158 4.00 12.65 5.42
N ALA A 159 4.62 12.32 4.27
CA ALA A 159 4.07 11.38 3.28
C ALA A 159 5.21 10.73 2.48
N THR A 160 4.88 9.75 1.67
CA THR A 160 5.75 9.16 0.64
C THR A 160 5.15 9.38 -0.75
N PRO A 161 5.91 10.05 -1.69
CA PRO A 161 7.26 10.59 -1.53
C PRO A 161 7.31 11.97 -0.87
N HIS A 162 8.38 12.27 -0.10
CA HIS A 162 8.71 13.58 0.43
C HIS A 162 10.20 13.88 0.19
N VAL A 163 10.52 14.99 -0.46
CA VAL A 163 11.87 15.39 -0.85
C VAL A 163 12.41 16.47 0.06
N PHE A 164 13.71 16.40 0.37
CA PHE A 164 14.49 17.41 1.07
C PHE A 164 15.76 17.70 0.24
N VAL A 165 15.98 18.95 -0.16
CA VAL A 165 17.15 19.40 -0.93
C VAL A 165 18.05 20.25 -0.07
N PHE A 166 19.28 19.81 0.10
CA PHE A 166 20.33 20.49 0.86
C PHE A 166 21.41 21.03 -0.09
N ASP A 167 21.94 22.20 0.24
CA ASP A 167 23.09 22.77 -0.45
C ASP A 167 24.42 22.09 -0.06
N GLN A 168 25.55 22.59 -0.54
CA GLN A 168 26.87 22.06 -0.26
C GLN A 168 27.23 22.13 1.24
N ALA A 169 26.74 23.14 1.96
CA ALA A 169 26.90 23.26 3.41
C ALA A 169 25.95 22.37 4.20
N ARG A 170 25.14 21.55 3.53
CA ARG A 170 24.09 20.71 4.13
C ARG A 170 23.01 21.52 4.84
N THR A 171 22.73 22.72 4.35
CA THR A 171 21.62 23.55 4.80
C THR A 171 20.38 23.24 3.95
N LEU A 172 19.23 23.01 4.57
CA LEU A 172 17.97 22.72 3.88
C LEU A 172 17.48 23.95 3.10
N ARG A 173 17.28 23.77 1.79
CA ARG A 173 16.83 24.81 0.86
C ARG A 173 15.44 24.57 0.30
N TYR A 174 15.01 23.33 0.27
CA TYR A 174 13.68 22.95 -0.19
C TYR A 174 13.21 21.68 0.51
N HIS A 175 11.93 21.63 0.85
CA HIS A 175 11.26 20.35 1.10
C HIS A 175 9.84 20.34 0.53
N GLY A 176 9.38 19.18 0.07
CA GLY A 176 8.04 19.03 -0.51
C GLY A 176 7.95 17.90 -1.53
N ARG A 177 7.13 18.11 -2.53
CA ARG A 177 6.82 17.15 -3.59
C ARG A 177 7.92 17.11 -4.66
N ILE A 178 7.95 16.04 -5.45
CA ILE A 178 8.85 15.91 -6.61
C ILE A 178 8.43 16.88 -7.71
N ASP A 179 7.14 16.89 -8.03
CA ASP A 179 6.52 17.78 -9.01
C ASP A 179 5.03 18.04 -8.67
N SER A 180 4.33 18.77 -9.55
CA SER A 180 2.98 19.27 -9.27
C SER A 180 1.86 18.25 -9.43
N SER A 181 2.13 17.00 -9.86
CA SER A 181 1.08 15.99 -10.01
C SER A 181 1.62 14.55 -9.98
N PRO A 182 0.98 13.63 -9.25
CA PRO A 182 1.28 12.19 -9.37
C PRO A 182 1.10 11.66 -10.79
N ARG A 183 0.10 12.14 -11.54
CA ARG A 183 -0.03 11.83 -12.97
C ARG A 183 0.89 12.72 -13.79
N GLU A 184 1.90 12.11 -14.40
CA GLU A 184 2.96 12.83 -15.12
C GLU A 184 2.42 13.75 -16.22
N VAL A 185 1.38 13.34 -16.95
CA VAL A 185 0.72 14.14 -17.99
C VAL A 185 0.12 15.46 -17.49
N TYR A 186 -0.13 15.57 -16.18
CA TYR A 186 -0.63 16.79 -15.53
C TYR A 186 0.45 17.53 -14.73
N ALA A 187 1.67 17.01 -14.66
CA ALA A 187 2.77 17.66 -13.96
C ALA A 187 3.26 18.87 -14.76
N LYS A 188 2.86 20.07 -14.32
CA LYS A 188 3.22 21.36 -14.98
C LYS A 188 4.45 22.01 -14.38
N VAL A 189 4.81 21.68 -13.14
CA VAL A 189 5.92 22.27 -12.40
C VAL A 189 6.76 21.16 -11.81
N ALA A 190 8.05 21.16 -12.15
CA ALA A 190 9.05 20.22 -11.64
C ALA A 190 9.74 20.82 -10.40
N ASP A 191 9.04 20.90 -9.28
CA ASP A 191 9.45 21.65 -8.08
C ASP A 191 10.85 21.26 -7.58
N THR A 192 11.15 19.96 -7.48
CA THR A 192 12.48 19.48 -7.06
C THR A 192 13.58 19.87 -8.05
N ARG A 193 13.33 19.84 -9.37
CA ARG A 193 14.30 20.26 -10.38
C ARG A 193 14.59 21.76 -10.28
N LEU A 194 13.56 22.59 -10.14
CA LEU A 194 13.71 24.03 -9.94
C LEU A 194 14.52 24.37 -8.68
N ALA A 195 14.28 23.63 -7.60
CA ALA A 195 15.05 23.79 -6.37
C ALA A 195 16.53 23.41 -6.56
N LEU A 196 16.81 22.28 -7.22
CA LEU A 196 18.16 21.81 -7.50
C LEU A 196 18.92 22.78 -8.42
N ASP A 197 18.31 23.25 -9.49
CA ASP A 197 18.93 24.19 -10.42
C ASP A 197 19.29 25.50 -9.71
N ALA A 198 18.41 26.01 -8.84
CA ALA A 198 18.69 27.21 -8.04
C ALA A 198 19.84 26.98 -7.03
N VAL A 199 19.86 25.84 -6.34
CA VAL A 199 20.93 25.50 -5.37
C VAL A 199 22.27 25.34 -6.07
N LEU A 200 22.33 24.68 -7.21
CA LEU A 200 23.56 24.50 -8.00
C LEU A 200 24.10 25.81 -8.56
N ALA A 201 23.19 26.75 -8.88
CA ALA A 201 23.56 28.09 -9.32
C ALA A 201 23.96 29.03 -8.15
N GLY A 202 23.89 28.56 -6.90
CA GLY A 202 24.13 29.41 -5.71
C GLY A 202 23.04 30.48 -5.48
N GLY A 203 21.88 30.32 -6.12
CA GLY A 203 20.76 31.25 -6.06
C GLY A 203 19.73 30.89 -4.98
N LYS A 204 18.73 31.73 -4.84
CA LYS A 204 17.57 31.49 -3.95
C LYS A 204 16.60 30.55 -4.63
N VAL A 205 16.14 29.53 -3.87
CA VAL A 205 15.07 28.63 -4.33
C VAL A 205 13.76 29.42 -4.45
N PRO A 206 13.07 29.40 -5.61
CA PRO A 206 11.87 30.21 -5.83
C PRO A 206 10.72 29.86 -4.88
N VAL A 207 10.55 28.57 -4.61
CA VAL A 207 9.54 28.03 -3.70
C VAL A 207 10.23 27.03 -2.77
N GLU A 208 10.44 27.41 -1.51
CA GLU A 208 11.21 26.62 -0.56
C GLU A 208 10.40 25.45 0.05
N LYS A 209 9.06 25.55 0.02
CA LYS A 209 8.15 24.53 0.57
C LYS A 209 6.98 24.28 -0.37
N THR A 210 6.66 23.03 -0.62
CA THR A 210 5.43 22.63 -1.33
C THR A 210 4.68 21.55 -0.55
N PRO A 211 3.34 21.46 -0.69
CA PRO A 211 2.58 20.33 -0.12
C PRO A 211 3.08 19.01 -0.69
N THR A 212 3.09 17.97 0.15
CA THR A 212 3.34 16.59 -0.29
C THR A 212 2.02 15.84 -0.40
N VAL A 213 1.91 14.99 -1.41
CA VAL A 213 0.77 14.10 -1.63
C VAL A 213 1.30 12.67 -1.68
N GLY A 214 0.67 11.78 -0.92
CA GLY A 214 1.08 10.38 -0.86
C GLY A 214 0.53 9.66 0.36
N CYS A 215 1.01 8.44 0.59
CA CYS A 215 0.64 7.67 1.77
C CYS A 215 1.31 8.21 3.02
N SER A 216 0.60 8.22 4.15
CA SER A 216 1.17 8.59 5.44
C SER A 216 2.27 7.61 5.84
N ILE A 217 3.28 8.10 6.57
CA ILE A 217 4.33 7.25 7.13
C ILE A 217 3.71 6.21 8.08
N LYS A 218 4.18 4.96 7.95
CA LYS A 218 3.77 3.85 8.80
C LYS A 218 4.72 3.77 10.01
N TRP A 219 4.40 4.58 11.01
CA TRP A 219 5.19 4.67 12.23
C TRP A 219 5.06 3.40 13.09
N LEU A 220 6.12 3.06 13.82
CA LEU A 220 6.21 1.86 14.66
C LEU A 220 5.06 1.74 15.68
N GLU A 221 4.60 2.84 16.23
CA GLU A 221 3.46 2.85 17.17
C GLU A 221 2.14 2.37 16.56
N LYS A 222 2.02 2.38 15.23
CA LYS A 222 0.84 1.85 14.52
C LYS A 222 0.78 0.32 14.49
N THR A 223 1.86 -0.37 14.85
CA THR A 223 1.89 -1.84 14.86
C THR A 223 0.79 -2.46 15.73
N ALA A 224 0.48 -1.83 16.86
CA ALA A 224 -0.61 -2.30 17.75
C ALA A 224 -1.98 -2.25 17.06
N SER A 225 -2.27 -1.18 16.29
CA SER A 225 -3.54 -1.06 15.57
C SER A 225 -3.61 -2.04 14.39
N THR A 226 -2.49 -2.29 13.71
CA THR A 226 -2.38 -3.27 12.64
C THR A 226 -2.63 -4.69 13.16
N SER A 227 -2.05 -5.04 14.31
CA SER A 227 -2.29 -6.33 14.97
C SER A 227 -3.76 -6.50 15.37
N SER A 228 -4.39 -5.46 15.92
CA SER A 228 -5.81 -5.49 16.29
C SER A 228 -6.72 -5.73 15.09
N GLU A 229 -6.45 -5.14 13.93
CA GLU A 229 -7.22 -5.38 12.71
C GLU A 229 -7.04 -6.81 12.20
N GLN A 230 -5.81 -7.33 12.21
CA GLN A 230 -5.56 -8.73 11.87
C GLN A 230 -6.33 -9.68 12.78
N ASP A 231 -6.40 -9.39 14.09
CA ASP A 231 -7.17 -10.19 15.04
C ASP A 231 -8.68 -10.09 14.82
N GLN A 232 -9.19 -8.98 14.29
CA GLN A 232 -10.60 -8.89 13.88
C GLN A 232 -10.89 -9.75 12.65
N ILE A 233 -10.00 -9.74 11.64
CA ILE A 233 -10.12 -10.59 10.45
C ILE A 233 -10.11 -12.08 10.84
N LYS A 234 -9.29 -12.47 11.81
CA LYS A 234 -9.27 -13.85 12.32
C LYS A 234 -10.59 -14.30 13.00
N LYS A 235 -11.44 -13.36 13.42
CA LYS A 235 -12.76 -13.64 14.01
C LYS A 235 -13.88 -13.74 12.97
N GLU A 236 -13.62 -13.39 11.71
CA GLU A 236 -14.58 -13.55 10.63
C GLU A 236 -14.90 -15.05 10.47
N PRO A 237 -16.16 -15.43 10.17
CA PRO A 237 -16.53 -16.84 10.06
C PRO A 237 -15.83 -17.51 8.88
N VAL A 238 -15.33 -18.71 9.12
CA VAL A 238 -14.79 -19.59 8.07
C VAL A 238 -15.93 -20.44 7.55
N MET A 239 -16.27 -20.27 6.28
CA MET A 239 -17.33 -21.02 5.61
C MET A 239 -16.73 -22.09 4.72
N LEU A 240 -17.36 -23.27 4.71
CA LEU A 240 -17.05 -24.36 3.78
C LEU A 240 -18.38 -24.85 3.18
N THR A 241 -18.50 -24.81 1.87
CA THR A 241 -19.70 -25.20 1.13
C THR A 241 -19.36 -26.27 0.11
N THR A 242 -20.21 -27.29 0.00
CA THR A 242 -20.05 -28.32 -1.03
C THR A 242 -20.46 -27.76 -2.40
N VAL A 243 -19.68 -28.08 -3.44
CA VAL A 243 -19.93 -27.68 -4.82
C VAL A 243 -19.98 -28.92 -5.71
N ASP A 244 -20.92 -28.92 -6.66
CA ASP A 244 -21.04 -29.94 -7.70
C ASP A 244 -20.32 -29.50 -9.00
N ALA A 245 -20.34 -30.39 -9.99
CA ALA A 245 -19.72 -30.13 -11.30
C ALA A 245 -20.27 -28.87 -12.00
N ALA A 246 -21.58 -28.63 -11.91
CA ALA A 246 -22.20 -27.46 -12.56
C ALA A 246 -21.77 -26.15 -11.87
N GLY A 247 -21.69 -26.15 -10.53
CA GLY A 247 -21.19 -25.02 -9.75
C GLY A 247 -19.73 -24.72 -10.04
N LEU A 248 -18.89 -25.75 -10.21
CA LEU A 248 -17.48 -25.59 -10.62
C LEU A 248 -17.35 -25.07 -12.06
N GLU A 249 -18.15 -25.53 -12.98
CA GLU A 249 -18.17 -25.04 -14.35
C GLU A 249 -18.50 -23.54 -14.40
N ALA A 250 -19.51 -23.13 -13.65
CA ALA A 250 -19.86 -21.70 -13.52
C ALA A 250 -18.72 -20.88 -12.88
N LEU A 251 -18.05 -21.46 -11.86
CA LEU A 251 -16.90 -20.83 -11.23
C LEU A 251 -15.74 -20.58 -12.20
N VAL A 252 -15.36 -21.61 -12.96
CA VAL A 252 -14.27 -21.57 -13.92
C VAL A 252 -14.59 -20.64 -15.11
N LYS A 253 -15.83 -20.57 -15.55
CA LYS A 253 -16.28 -19.64 -16.60
C LYS A 253 -16.12 -18.17 -16.19
N ASN A 254 -16.23 -17.83 -14.94
CA ASN A 254 -16.14 -16.45 -14.42
C ASN A 254 -16.88 -15.41 -15.27
N ALA A 255 -18.04 -15.78 -15.83
CA ALA A 255 -18.72 -14.98 -16.87
C ALA A 255 -19.30 -13.67 -16.30
N ASP A 256 -19.83 -13.72 -15.07
CA ASP A 256 -20.69 -12.65 -14.56
C ASP A 256 -20.15 -11.93 -13.30
N SER A 257 -18.99 -12.33 -12.77
CA SER A 257 -18.54 -11.80 -11.47
C SER A 257 -17.98 -10.37 -11.53
N GLY A 258 -17.56 -9.88 -12.68
CA GLY A 258 -16.86 -8.59 -12.79
C GLY A 258 -15.54 -8.52 -12.03
N LYS A 259 -15.07 -9.63 -11.46
CA LYS A 259 -13.86 -9.71 -10.63
C LYS A 259 -12.79 -10.58 -11.29
N THR A 260 -11.54 -10.26 -11.00
CA THR A 260 -10.44 -11.19 -11.21
C THR A 260 -10.53 -12.28 -10.15
N ARG A 261 -10.50 -13.54 -10.58
CA ARG A 261 -10.66 -14.70 -9.71
C ARG A 261 -9.39 -15.54 -9.70
N LEU A 262 -8.86 -15.81 -8.50
CA LEU A 262 -7.86 -16.84 -8.26
C LEU A 262 -8.57 -18.07 -7.70
N ILE A 263 -8.49 -19.19 -8.41
CA ILE A 263 -9.00 -20.49 -7.93
C ILE A 263 -7.77 -21.33 -7.59
N ASN A 264 -7.76 -21.94 -6.39
CA ASN A 264 -6.73 -22.89 -5.97
C ASN A 264 -7.36 -24.21 -5.58
N PHE A 265 -6.98 -25.28 -6.27
CA PHE A 265 -7.38 -26.67 -5.98
C PHE A 265 -6.31 -27.28 -5.08
N TRP A 266 -6.75 -27.81 -3.95
CA TRP A 266 -5.87 -28.30 -2.87
C TRP A 266 -6.47 -29.48 -2.11
N ALA A 267 -5.66 -30.09 -1.22
CA ALA A 267 -6.16 -31.09 -0.30
C ALA A 267 -5.38 -31.06 1.02
N THR A 268 -5.97 -31.57 2.10
CA THR A 268 -5.32 -31.62 3.42
C THR A 268 -4.10 -32.54 3.45
N TRP A 269 -4.06 -33.56 2.63
CA TRP A 269 -2.93 -34.49 2.48
C TRP A 269 -1.84 -33.98 1.53
N CYS A 270 -2.05 -32.85 0.86
CA CYS A 270 -1.10 -32.25 -0.07
C CYS A 270 -0.17 -31.29 0.69
N ALA A 271 1.02 -31.72 1.05
CA ALA A 271 1.98 -30.92 1.81
C ALA A 271 2.35 -29.58 1.15
N PRO A 272 2.67 -29.50 -0.18
CA PRO A 272 2.92 -28.21 -0.81
C PRO A 272 1.69 -27.30 -0.82
N CYS A 273 0.47 -27.84 -0.92
CA CYS A 273 -0.76 -27.05 -0.85
C CYS A 273 -0.93 -26.37 0.52
N THR A 274 -0.73 -27.14 1.60
CA THR A 274 -0.85 -26.61 2.96
C THR A 274 0.24 -25.59 3.29
N ALA A 275 1.43 -25.73 2.69
CA ALA A 275 2.54 -24.79 2.86
C ALA A 275 2.29 -23.44 2.17
N GLU A 276 1.67 -23.40 0.98
CA GLU A 276 1.37 -22.15 0.25
C GLU A 276 0.10 -21.43 0.75
N PHE A 277 -0.75 -22.11 1.53
CA PHE A 277 -2.05 -21.60 1.93
C PHE A 277 -2.02 -20.25 2.67
N PRO A 278 -1.06 -19.98 3.59
CA PRO A 278 -0.91 -18.67 4.22
C PRO A 278 -0.68 -17.52 3.20
N ASP A 279 0.08 -17.76 2.14
CA ASP A 279 0.35 -16.77 1.09
C ASP A 279 -0.88 -16.48 0.23
N LEU A 280 -1.71 -17.49 -0.03
CA LEU A 280 -3.01 -17.32 -0.67
C LEU A 280 -3.92 -16.42 0.17
N GLN A 281 -4.00 -16.67 1.49
CA GLN A 281 -4.79 -15.87 2.41
C GLN A 281 -4.25 -14.45 2.53
N ALA A 282 -2.93 -14.26 2.57
CA ALA A 282 -2.30 -12.94 2.56
C ALA A 282 -2.66 -12.17 1.28
N THR A 283 -2.55 -12.81 0.12
CA THR A 283 -2.91 -12.21 -1.18
C THR A 283 -4.39 -11.82 -1.24
N TRP A 284 -5.29 -12.67 -0.72
CA TRP A 284 -6.70 -12.32 -0.62
C TRP A 284 -6.93 -11.11 0.30
N ARG A 285 -6.30 -11.07 1.46
CA ARG A 285 -6.42 -9.93 2.40
C ARG A 285 -5.90 -8.63 1.82
N MET A 286 -4.83 -8.67 1.01
CA MET A 286 -4.33 -7.50 0.27
C MET A 286 -5.38 -6.95 -0.70
N TYR A 287 -6.03 -7.82 -1.47
CA TYR A 287 -6.90 -7.41 -2.57
C TYR A 287 -8.40 -7.53 -2.30
N ARG A 288 -8.84 -7.93 -1.09
CA ARG A 288 -10.27 -8.16 -0.76
C ARG A 288 -11.18 -6.94 -0.95
N LYS A 289 -10.61 -5.73 -0.96
CA LYS A 289 -11.32 -4.47 -1.23
C LYS A 289 -11.25 -4.03 -2.70
N ARG A 290 -10.59 -4.83 -3.54
CA ARG A 290 -10.46 -4.63 -4.98
C ARG A 290 -11.42 -5.56 -5.72
N PRO A 291 -11.63 -5.39 -7.04
CA PRO A 291 -12.42 -6.34 -7.84
C PRO A 291 -11.69 -7.68 -7.99
N PHE A 292 -11.46 -8.35 -6.86
CA PHE A 292 -10.74 -9.61 -6.72
C PHE A 292 -11.48 -10.57 -5.81
N GLU A 293 -11.37 -11.86 -6.08
CA GLU A 293 -11.81 -12.93 -5.19
C GLU A 293 -10.84 -14.11 -5.23
N LEU A 294 -10.65 -14.73 -4.08
CA LEU A 294 -9.97 -16.03 -3.93
C LEU A 294 -11.02 -17.08 -3.65
N VAL A 295 -10.98 -18.17 -4.41
CA VAL A 295 -11.77 -19.36 -4.16
C VAL A 295 -10.83 -20.54 -3.98
N THR A 296 -10.91 -21.21 -2.82
CA THR A 296 -10.20 -22.46 -2.58
C THR A 296 -11.15 -23.64 -2.77
N VAL A 297 -10.72 -24.68 -3.48
CA VAL A 297 -11.51 -25.87 -3.73
C VAL A 297 -10.75 -27.07 -3.19
N ALA A 298 -11.23 -27.61 -2.07
CA ALA A 298 -10.70 -28.86 -1.52
C ALA A 298 -11.18 -30.04 -2.38
N ILE A 299 -10.23 -30.87 -2.82
CA ILE A 299 -10.50 -32.11 -3.56
C ILE A 299 -10.47 -33.35 -2.67
N ASN A 300 -10.54 -33.15 -1.37
CA ASN A 300 -10.74 -34.21 -0.39
C ASN A 300 -12.08 -34.95 -0.66
N PHE A 301 -12.16 -36.20 -0.26
CA PHE A 301 -13.45 -36.93 -0.30
C PHE A 301 -14.47 -36.30 0.65
N PRO A 302 -15.79 -36.41 0.36
CA PRO A 302 -16.83 -35.79 1.19
C PRO A 302 -16.82 -36.22 2.66
N ASP A 303 -16.40 -37.47 2.97
CA ASP A 303 -16.27 -37.98 4.34
C ASP A 303 -15.07 -37.37 5.11
N GLU A 304 -14.16 -36.69 4.42
CA GLU A 304 -13.01 -35.96 5.02
C GLU A 304 -13.35 -34.50 5.34
N GLU A 305 -14.59 -34.04 5.14
CA GLU A 305 -15.02 -32.61 5.33
C GLU A 305 -14.57 -32.05 6.69
N SER A 306 -14.67 -32.86 7.76
CA SER A 306 -14.29 -32.41 9.10
C SER A 306 -12.78 -31.99 9.19
N GLY A 307 -11.91 -32.72 8.51
CA GLY A 307 -10.47 -32.42 8.41
C GLY A 307 -10.20 -31.15 7.61
N VAL A 308 -10.92 -30.99 6.49
CA VAL A 308 -10.87 -29.78 5.67
C VAL A 308 -11.29 -28.55 6.47
N ARG A 309 -12.43 -28.61 7.14
CA ARG A 309 -12.97 -27.55 7.99
C ARG A 309 -11.97 -27.15 9.08
N LYS A 310 -11.44 -28.12 9.82
CA LYS A 310 -10.44 -27.89 10.88
C LYS A 310 -9.19 -27.19 10.35
N PHE A 311 -8.71 -27.57 9.17
CA PHE A 311 -7.57 -26.91 8.54
C PHE A 311 -7.89 -25.45 8.19
N LEU A 312 -9.02 -25.20 7.51
CA LEU A 312 -9.46 -23.86 7.13
C LEU A 312 -9.62 -22.92 8.33
N GLU A 313 -10.20 -23.44 9.43
CA GLU A 313 -10.34 -22.69 10.69
C GLU A 313 -8.97 -22.35 11.29
N ALA A 314 -8.02 -23.28 11.30
CA ALA A 314 -6.66 -23.04 11.78
C ALA A 314 -5.90 -22.00 10.92
N GLN A 315 -6.22 -21.90 9.63
CA GLN A 315 -5.67 -20.92 8.71
C GLN A 315 -6.44 -19.58 8.72
N HIS A 316 -7.53 -19.46 9.48
CA HIS A 316 -8.45 -18.33 9.42
C HIS A 316 -8.82 -17.98 7.96
N ALA A 317 -9.21 -19.00 7.20
CA ALA A 317 -9.51 -18.92 5.77
C ALA A 317 -10.91 -18.32 5.55
N THR A 318 -11.02 -16.99 5.67
CA THR A 318 -12.29 -16.25 5.57
C THR A 318 -12.67 -15.91 4.13
N THR A 319 -12.00 -16.50 3.17
CA THR A 319 -12.31 -16.47 1.73
C THR A 319 -13.44 -17.45 1.38
N THR A 320 -13.80 -17.56 0.11
CA THR A 320 -14.72 -18.58 -0.37
C THR A 320 -14.01 -19.94 -0.38
N ASN A 321 -14.46 -20.88 0.44
CA ASN A 321 -13.90 -22.22 0.51
C ASN A 321 -14.97 -23.25 0.10
N LEU A 322 -14.61 -24.09 -0.86
CA LEU A 322 -15.46 -25.11 -1.42
C LEU A 322 -14.88 -26.50 -1.18
N LEU A 323 -15.75 -27.49 -0.99
CA LEU A 323 -15.43 -28.91 -1.00
C LEU A 323 -16.09 -29.53 -2.24
N PHE A 324 -15.33 -30.25 -3.05
CA PHE A 324 -15.91 -30.96 -4.19
C PHE A 324 -16.76 -32.16 -3.73
N GLY A 325 -18.02 -32.12 -4.06
CA GLY A 325 -19.05 -33.01 -3.50
C GLY A 325 -19.16 -34.36 -4.21
N THR A 326 -18.14 -34.85 -4.92
CA THR A 326 -18.15 -36.13 -5.60
C THR A 326 -17.05 -37.06 -5.11
N THR A 327 -17.27 -38.35 -5.29
CA THR A 327 -16.24 -39.38 -5.08
C THR A 327 -15.49 -39.75 -6.36
N ASP A 328 -15.86 -39.12 -7.51
CA ASP A 328 -15.16 -39.29 -8.78
C ASP A 328 -14.29 -38.09 -9.12
N PRO A 329 -12.96 -38.13 -8.88
CA PRO A 329 -12.05 -37.03 -9.19
C PRO A 329 -11.93 -36.76 -10.70
N TYR A 330 -12.27 -37.73 -11.55
CA TYR A 330 -12.21 -37.53 -13.02
C TYR A 330 -13.32 -36.61 -13.50
N GLU A 331 -14.45 -36.57 -12.82
CA GLU A 331 -15.51 -35.59 -13.12
C GLU A 331 -15.05 -34.17 -12.89
N LEU A 332 -14.34 -33.92 -11.78
CA LEU A 332 -13.73 -32.63 -11.48
C LEU A 332 -12.78 -32.16 -12.58
N MET A 333 -11.89 -33.04 -13.01
CA MET A 333 -10.87 -32.72 -14.03
C MET A 333 -11.50 -32.29 -15.36
N LYS A 334 -12.53 -32.97 -15.80
CA LYS A 334 -13.25 -32.65 -17.06
C LYS A 334 -13.86 -31.27 -17.05
N VAL A 335 -14.37 -30.83 -15.91
CA VAL A 335 -15.08 -29.56 -15.75
C VAL A 335 -14.11 -28.39 -15.59
N VAL A 336 -13.01 -28.59 -14.86
CA VAL A 336 -12.07 -27.52 -14.51
C VAL A 336 -11.13 -27.22 -15.68
N ASP A 337 -10.43 -28.23 -16.18
CA ASP A 337 -9.49 -28.10 -17.29
C ASP A 337 -9.24 -29.48 -17.92
N PRO A 338 -9.56 -29.68 -19.19
CA PRO A 338 -9.30 -30.96 -19.88
C PRO A 338 -7.83 -31.38 -19.90
N ASP A 339 -6.91 -30.42 -19.79
CA ASP A 339 -5.46 -30.67 -19.79
C ASP A 339 -4.91 -30.96 -18.38
N TRP A 340 -5.70 -30.77 -17.32
CA TRP A 340 -5.28 -31.01 -15.96
C TRP A 340 -5.29 -32.50 -15.61
N ASN A 341 -4.20 -33.00 -15.09
CA ASN A 341 -4.03 -34.40 -14.72
C ASN A 341 -4.50 -34.76 -13.30
N GLY A 342 -5.17 -33.82 -12.60
CA GLY A 342 -5.67 -34.00 -11.23
C GLY A 342 -4.63 -33.80 -10.13
N SER A 343 -3.38 -33.48 -10.45
CA SER A 343 -2.36 -33.20 -9.43
C SER A 343 -2.59 -31.84 -8.77
N VAL A 344 -2.33 -31.76 -7.45
CA VAL A 344 -2.48 -30.55 -6.65
C VAL A 344 -1.14 -30.17 -5.99
N PRO A 345 -0.88 -28.87 -5.74
CA PRO A 345 -1.79 -27.75 -5.99
C PRO A 345 -1.95 -27.47 -7.50
N TYR A 346 -3.16 -27.07 -7.87
CA TYR A 346 -3.45 -26.56 -9.19
C TYR A 346 -4.15 -25.22 -9.07
N SER A 347 -3.74 -24.24 -9.85
CA SER A 347 -4.28 -22.88 -9.73
C SER A 347 -4.64 -22.28 -11.06
N MET A 348 -5.69 -21.45 -11.06
CA MET A 348 -6.12 -20.65 -12.22
C MET A 348 -6.31 -19.20 -11.80
N VAL A 349 -5.86 -18.26 -12.63
CA VAL A 349 -6.20 -16.85 -12.53
C VAL A 349 -7.05 -16.47 -13.74
N LEU A 350 -8.25 -15.98 -13.48
CA LEU A 350 -9.24 -15.64 -14.48
C LEU A 350 -9.55 -14.15 -14.40
N ALA A 351 -9.48 -13.44 -15.53
CA ALA A 351 -9.99 -12.08 -15.63
C ALA A 351 -11.53 -12.06 -15.60
N PRO A 352 -12.17 -10.91 -15.36
CA PRO A 352 -13.60 -10.72 -15.59
C PRO A 352 -13.99 -11.19 -17.00
N GLY A 353 -15.11 -11.93 -17.12
CA GLY A 353 -15.54 -12.53 -18.39
C GLY A 353 -14.83 -13.84 -18.76
N GLY A 354 -14.03 -14.43 -17.86
CA GLY A 354 -13.52 -15.80 -17.98
C GLY A 354 -12.22 -15.95 -18.79
N LYS A 355 -11.59 -14.87 -19.22
CA LYS A 355 -10.27 -14.99 -19.89
C LYS A 355 -9.25 -15.57 -18.91
N VAL A 356 -8.64 -16.70 -19.26
CA VAL A 356 -7.57 -17.32 -18.49
C VAL A 356 -6.30 -16.48 -18.61
N LEU A 357 -5.81 -15.97 -17.48
CA LEU A 357 -4.56 -15.23 -17.36
C LEU A 357 -3.39 -16.16 -16.99
N PHE A 358 -3.70 -17.17 -16.18
CA PHE A 358 -2.77 -18.21 -15.76
C PHE A 358 -3.53 -19.49 -15.44
N LYS A 359 -2.93 -20.65 -15.69
CA LYS A 359 -3.32 -21.96 -15.18
C LYS A 359 -2.07 -22.84 -15.04
N GLY A 360 -2.00 -23.69 -14.02
CA GLY A 360 -0.88 -24.60 -13.86
C GLY A 360 -0.86 -25.39 -12.56
N ASN A 361 -0.05 -26.46 -12.59
CA ASN A 361 0.26 -27.32 -11.46
C ASN A 361 1.45 -26.78 -10.64
N GLY A 362 1.52 -27.16 -9.37
CA GLY A 362 2.58 -26.82 -8.45
C GLY A 362 2.28 -25.56 -7.64
N THR A 363 3.16 -25.26 -6.68
CA THR A 363 3.04 -24.06 -5.84
C THR A 363 3.12 -22.79 -6.67
N LEU A 364 2.30 -21.80 -6.30
CA LEU A 364 2.28 -20.51 -6.98
C LEU A 364 3.55 -19.70 -6.70
N ASP A 365 4.09 -19.10 -7.75
CA ASP A 365 4.94 -17.92 -7.58
C ASP A 365 4.04 -16.75 -7.14
N VAL A 366 4.06 -16.48 -5.84
CA VAL A 366 3.18 -15.51 -5.20
C VAL A 366 3.36 -14.11 -5.81
N LEU A 367 4.60 -13.70 -6.03
CA LEU A 367 4.91 -12.38 -6.57
C LEU A 367 4.42 -12.22 -8.00
N LYS A 368 4.70 -13.20 -8.85
CA LYS A 368 4.21 -13.24 -10.23
C LYS A 368 2.68 -13.25 -10.29
N THR A 369 2.05 -14.02 -9.38
CA THR A 369 0.57 -14.09 -9.29
C THR A 369 -0.02 -12.74 -8.87
N ARG A 370 0.55 -12.08 -7.86
CA ARG A 370 0.12 -10.73 -7.43
C ARG A 370 0.24 -9.70 -8.56
N ARG A 371 1.35 -9.69 -9.29
CA ARG A 371 1.55 -8.81 -10.45
C ARG A 371 0.51 -9.05 -11.54
N LEU A 372 0.20 -10.32 -11.82
CA LEU A 372 -0.83 -10.68 -12.80
C LEU A 372 -2.23 -10.19 -12.38
N ILE A 373 -2.56 -10.34 -11.10
CA ILE A 373 -3.82 -9.84 -10.53
C ILE A 373 -3.88 -8.32 -10.64
N LEU A 374 -2.84 -7.60 -10.22
CA LEU A 374 -2.79 -6.14 -10.30
C LEU A 374 -2.92 -5.62 -11.73
N ALA A 375 -2.24 -6.27 -12.69
CA ALA A 375 -2.31 -5.91 -14.10
C ALA A 375 -3.71 -6.14 -14.72
N SER A 376 -4.56 -6.94 -14.07
CA SER A 376 -5.93 -7.22 -14.53
C SER A 376 -6.97 -6.22 -14.00
N PHE A 377 -6.62 -5.40 -13.01
CA PHE A 377 -7.55 -4.41 -12.46
C PHE A 377 -7.75 -3.24 -13.42
N PRO A 378 -8.93 -2.59 -13.41
CA PRO A 378 -9.16 -1.40 -14.22
C PRO A 378 -8.24 -0.24 -13.80
N ASP A 379 -7.87 0.61 -14.76
CA ASP A 379 -6.95 1.74 -14.57
C ASP A 379 -7.59 2.96 -13.90
N ASP A 380 -8.88 2.93 -13.68
CA ASP A 380 -9.66 4.01 -13.08
C ASP A 380 -9.60 4.07 -11.56
N ASP A 381 -9.10 3.01 -10.94
CA ASP A 381 -9.09 2.88 -9.48
C ASP A 381 -8.10 3.82 -8.78
N TYR A 382 -6.94 4.10 -9.42
CA TYR A 382 -5.91 4.93 -8.82
C TYR A 382 -4.92 5.46 -9.87
N VAL A 383 -4.60 6.74 -9.87
CA VAL A 383 -3.54 7.48 -10.61
C VAL A 383 -2.78 6.76 -11.75
N GLY A 384 -3.43 5.97 -12.56
CA GLY A 384 -2.77 5.21 -13.65
C GLY A 384 -2.07 3.94 -13.19
N GLN A 385 -2.52 3.34 -12.10
CA GLN A 385 -1.91 2.14 -11.51
C GLN A 385 -1.81 0.96 -12.47
N ASN A 386 -2.85 0.73 -13.27
CA ASN A 386 -2.85 -0.34 -14.26
C ASN A 386 -1.78 -0.11 -15.33
N ALA A 387 -1.61 1.13 -15.81
CA ALA A 387 -0.54 1.50 -16.74
C ALA A 387 0.84 1.23 -16.13
N TYR A 388 1.05 1.51 -14.84
CA TYR A 388 2.27 1.17 -14.14
C TYR A 388 2.57 -0.33 -14.18
N TRP A 389 1.59 -1.18 -13.84
CA TRP A 389 1.75 -2.63 -13.80
C TRP A 389 1.84 -3.28 -15.18
N ASN A 390 1.26 -2.67 -16.22
CA ASN A 390 1.31 -3.15 -17.60
C ASN A 390 2.53 -2.63 -18.39
N SER A 391 3.29 -1.68 -17.87
CA SER A 391 4.45 -1.05 -18.53
C SER A 391 5.75 -1.87 -18.44
N LYS A 392 5.68 -3.17 -18.21
CA LYS A 392 6.84 -4.06 -18.00
C LYS A 392 7.26 -4.78 -19.24
#